data_3eec92fbfdef2fc4e00beb533f09a7e6
#
_entry.id   3eec92fbfdef2fc4e00beb533f09a7e6
#
_cell.length_a   1.000
_cell.length_b   1.000
_cell.length_c   1.000
_cell.angle_alpha   90.00
_cell.angle_beta   90.00
_cell.angle_gamma   90.00
#
_symmetry.space_group_name_H-M   'P 1'
#
loop_
_entity.id
_entity.type
_entity.pdbx_description
1 polymer ?
#
loop_
_entity_poly.entity_id
_entity_poly.type
_entity_poly.pdbx_seq_one_letter_code
_entity_poly.pdbx_strand_id
1 'polypeptide(L)'
;RDLHPRVRRQRQMCIRDKAATLSKIAHWKNDNQAQALETEACRIKENMFKYLWDPKAEFLKVLSVEKNASLKDVRELHGYTPWAFDLASADYAVAWKFLMNTRHFLAPYGPTTAEQCHPQFKVAYEGHECQWNGPSWPYATSMTLVGLANLLNNQTQSFVDSRDFITLFSIYARSLYKKDANGILTPWIDENLNPFTGDWISRTMLSTRHQKPEERGKDYNHSLFCDLVINGLIGIRPSEEEELDVNPLIPEGYWDYFCLDNLTYRGKTICVLYDKTGDKYKRGAGLSIFINGTKTATSPTLTKISCKL
;
A
#
# COMPACT_ATOMS: atom_id res chain seq x y z
N ARG A 1 10.12 -15.11 -24.92
CA ARG A 1 9.30 -15.31 -23.70
C ARG A 1 8.49 -14.03 -23.51
N ASP A 2 7.23 -14.06 -23.94
CA ASP A 2 6.31 -12.95 -23.73
C ASP A 2 5.98 -12.85 -22.24
N LEU A 3 6.50 -11.80 -21.63
CA LEU A 3 6.17 -11.46 -20.26
C LEU A 3 4.67 -11.11 -20.20
N HIS A 4 3.96 -11.69 -19.24
CA HIS A 4 2.54 -11.46 -18.99
C HIS A 4 2.21 -9.95 -18.98
N PRO A 5 1.12 -9.46 -19.57
CA PRO A 5 0.76 -8.02 -19.67
C PRO A 5 0.81 -7.25 -18.35
N ARG A 6 0.53 -7.93 -17.22
CA ARG A 6 0.57 -7.36 -15.86
C ARG A 6 1.98 -6.92 -15.44
N VAL A 7 3.00 -7.69 -15.84
CA VAL A 7 4.41 -7.37 -15.56
C VAL A 7 4.85 -6.08 -16.27
N ARG A 8 4.27 -5.74 -17.42
CA ARG A 8 4.64 -4.54 -18.17
C ARG A 8 4.19 -3.24 -17.50
N ARG A 9 2.99 -3.20 -16.87
CA ARG A 9 2.49 -2.01 -16.16
C ARG A 9 3.35 -1.70 -14.93
N GLN A 10 3.57 -2.67 -14.08
CA GLN A 10 4.44 -2.56 -12.92
C GLN A 10 5.88 -2.21 -13.35
N ARG A 11 6.34 -2.79 -14.46
CA ARG A 11 7.66 -2.50 -15.03
C ARG A 11 7.80 -1.04 -15.47
N GLN A 12 6.79 -0.42 -16.09
CA GLN A 12 6.85 0.99 -16.50
C GLN A 12 6.89 1.93 -15.30
N MET A 13 6.09 1.67 -14.27
CA MET A 13 6.14 2.44 -13.02
C MET A 13 7.50 2.31 -12.33
N CYS A 14 8.06 1.11 -12.24
CA CYS A 14 9.41 0.90 -11.73
C CYS A 14 10.48 1.59 -12.58
N ILE A 15 10.34 1.63 -13.92
CA ILE A 15 11.28 2.33 -14.81
C ILE A 15 11.21 3.83 -14.57
N ARG A 16 9.99 4.39 -14.47
CA ARG A 16 9.80 5.82 -14.15
C ARG A 16 10.40 6.18 -12.80
N ASP A 17 10.11 5.40 -11.78
CA ASP A 17 10.59 5.66 -10.42
C ASP A 17 12.12 5.57 -10.36
N LYS A 18 12.72 4.57 -11.00
CA LYS A 18 14.18 4.48 -11.14
C LYS A 18 14.76 5.70 -11.87
N ALA A 19 14.13 6.14 -12.97
CA ALA A 19 14.62 7.31 -13.70
C ALA A 19 14.56 8.58 -12.83
N ALA A 20 13.47 8.78 -12.07
CA ALA A 20 13.33 9.91 -11.16
C ALA A 20 14.34 9.85 -10.00
N THR A 21 14.53 8.68 -9.39
CA THR A 21 15.50 8.50 -8.31
C THR A 21 16.94 8.69 -8.81
N LEU A 22 17.27 8.15 -9.98
CA LEU A 22 18.57 8.36 -10.60
C LEU A 22 18.80 9.82 -10.97
N SER A 23 17.78 10.54 -11.44
CA SER A 23 17.86 11.99 -11.67
C SER A 23 18.22 12.74 -10.40
N LYS A 24 17.55 12.46 -9.27
CA LYS A 24 17.88 13.07 -7.97
C LYS A 24 19.33 12.80 -7.55
N ILE A 25 19.76 11.54 -7.63
CA ILE A 25 21.15 11.17 -7.32
C ILE A 25 22.14 11.90 -8.24
N ALA A 26 21.84 11.98 -9.53
CA ALA A 26 22.64 12.68 -10.50
C ALA A 26 22.75 14.19 -10.19
N HIS A 27 21.64 14.84 -9.78
CA HIS A 27 21.66 16.22 -9.31
C HIS A 27 22.58 16.39 -8.08
N TRP A 28 22.49 15.52 -7.09
CA TRP A 28 23.37 15.56 -5.91
C TRP A 28 24.85 15.37 -6.25
N LYS A 29 25.14 14.67 -7.36
CA LYS A 29 26.51 14.43 -7.86
C LYS A 29 26.96 15.42 -8.91
N ASN A 30 26.15 16.41 -9.29
CA ASN A 30 26.37 17.32 -10.43
C ASN A 30 26.66 16.57 -11.73
N ASP A 31 25.98 15.44 -11.95
CA ASP A 31 26.11 14.63 -13.16
C ASP A 31 25.24 15.24 -14.29
N ASN A 32 25.79 15.32 -15.48
CA ASN A 32 25.14 15.91 -16.66
C ASN A 32 23.92 15.08 -17.16
N GLN A 33 23.76 13.85 -16.73
CA GLN A 33 22.61 13.01 -17.10
C GLN A 33 21.33 13.33 -16.29
N ALA A 34 21.42 14.15 -15.24
CA ALA A 34 20.31 14.47 -14.35
C ALA A 34 19.06 14.93 -15.10
N GLN A 35 19.23 15.92 -16.00
CA GLN A 35 18.13 16.50 -16.76
C GLN A 35 17.50 15.50 -17.77
N ALA A 36 18.31 14.66 -18.39
CA ALA A 36 17.81 13.64 -19.34
C ALA A 36 16.97 12.59 -18.63
N LEU A 37 17.41 12.16 -17.43
CA LEU A 37 16.68 11.21 -16.59
C LEU A 37 15.36 11.79 -16.07
N GLU A 38 15.33 13.06 -15.69
CA GLU A 38 14.12 13.77 -15.29
C GLU A 38 13.10 13.86 -16.43
N THR A 39 13.58 14.26 -17.61
CA THR A 39 12.76 14.34 -18.83
C THR A 39 12.14 13.00 -19.17
N GLU A 40 12.90 11.91 -19.07
CA GLU A 40 12.39 10.55 -19.32
C GLU A 40 11.36 10.13 -18.26
N ALA A 41 11.60 10.44 -16.99
CA ALA A 41 10.63 10.16 -15.92
C ALA A 41 9.30 10.91 -16.14
N CYS A 42 9.35 12.18 -16.55
CA CYS A 42 8.17 12.98 -16.88
C CYS A 42 7.42 12.39 -18.09
N ARG A 43 8.14 12.06 -19.15
CA ARG A 43 7.57 11.45 -20.37
C ARG A 43 6.85 10.13 -20.07
N ILE A 44 7.42 9.27 -19.23
CA ILE A 44 6.79 8.00 -18.85
C ILE A 44 5.51 8.27 -18.02
N LYS A 45 5.55 9.22 -17.07
CA LYS A 45 4.39 9.62 -16.26
C LYS A 45 3.25 10.13 -17.15
N GLU A 46 3.52 11.06 -18.06
CA GLU A 46 2.52 11.60 -18.97
C GLU A 46 1.87 10.51 -19.85
N ASN A 47 2.70 9.64 -20.43
CA ASN A 47 2.21 8.53 -21.25
C ASN A 47 1.37 7.55 -20.44
N MET A 48 1.72 7.29 -19.19
CA MET A 48 0.95 6.41 -18.31
C MET A 48 -0.47 6.93 -18.14
N PHE A 49 -0.66 8.20 -17.77
CA PHE A 49 -2.00 8.77 -17.60
C PHE A 49 -2.73 8.93 -18.93
N LYS A 50 -2.04 9.37 -19.99
CA LYS A 50 -2.62 9.51 -21.33
C LYS A 50 -3.21 8.22 -21.88
N TYR A 51 -2.56 7.09 -21.68
CA TYR A 51 -2.93 5.82 -22.31
C TYR A 51 -3.65 4.84 -21.36
N LEU A 52 -3.51 4.98 -20.05
CA LEU A 52 -4.08 4.01 -19.09
C LEU A 52 -5.28 4.57 -18.32
N TRP A 53 -5.47 5.89 -18.27
CA TRP A 53 -6.65 6.47 -17.65
C TRP A 53 -7.88 6.29 -18.54
N ASP A 54 -8.90 5.67 -18.00
CA ASP A 54 -10.22 5.57 -18.65
C ASP A 54 -11.17 6.59 -17.99
N PRO A 55 -11.50 7.70 -18.65
CA PRO A 55 -12.35 8.73 -18.07
C PRO A 55 -13.80 8.28 -17.84
N LYS A 56 -14.28 7.25 -18.57
CA LYS A 56 -15.62 6.69 -18.36
C LYS A 56 -15.67 5.75 -17.15
N ALA A 57 -14.61 4.99 -16.96
CA ALA A 57 -14.47 4.12 -15.82
C ALA A 57 -13.94 4.87 -14.58
N GLU A 58 -13.41 6.09 -14.74
CA GLU A 58 -12.74 6.88 -13.71
C GLU A 58 -11.64 6.06 -12.99
N PHE A 59 -10.84 5.35 -13.79
CA PHE A 59 -9.86 4.40 -13.25
C PHE A 59 -8.70 4.16 -14.22
N LEU A 60 -7.52 3.83 -13.65
CA LEU A 60 -6.36 3.42 -14.43
C LEU A 60 -6.45 1.94 -14.78
N LYS A 61 -6.55 1.64 -16.07
CA LYS A 61 -6.77 0.30 -16.62
C LYS A 61 -5.56 -0.25 -17.36
N VAL A 62 -5.58 -1.54 -17.65
CA VAL A 62 -4.57 -2.22 -18.49
C VAL A 62 -4.83 -1.92 -19.95
N LEU A 63 -3.80 -1.50 -20.67
CA LEU A 63 -3.81 -1.45 -22.12
C LEU A 63 -3.40 -2.81 -22.71
N SER A 64 -4.20 -3.35 -23.63
CA SER A 64 -3.83 -4.54 -24.39
C SER A 64 -2.59 -4.26 -25.25
N VAL A 65 -1.72 -5.26 -25.42
CA VAL A 65 -0.55 -5.18 -26.30
C VAL A 65 -0.81 -5.77 -27.70
N GLU A 66 -2.04 -6.15 -27.97
CA GLU A 66 -2.47 -6.66 -29.27
C GLU A 66 -2.48 -5.55 -30.34
N LYS A 67 -2.56 -5.92 -31.63
CA LYS A 67 -2.52 -4.97 -32.76
C LYS A 67 -3.54 -3.83 -32.65
N ASN A 68 -4.70 -4.10 -32.02
CA ASN A 68 -5.72 -3.09 -31.75
C ASN A 68 -5.74 -2.80 -30.24
N ALA A 69 -4.72 -2.07 -29.79
CA ALA A 69 -4.55 -1.74 -28.39
C ALA A 69 -5.78 -1.02 -27.82
N SER A 70 -6.47 -1.64 -26.86
CA SER A 70 -7.61 -1.07 -26.15
C SER A 70 -7.46 -1.31 -24.65
N LEU A 71 -8.06 -0.42 -23.87
CA LEU A 71 -8.15 -0.61 -22.42
C LEU A 71 -9.01 -1.84 -22.13
N LYS A 72 -8.53 -2.68 -21.22
CA LYS A 72 -9.32 -3.83 -20.73
C LYS A 72 -10.54 -3.32 -19.96
N ASP A 73 -11.63 -4.07 -20.03
CA ASP A 73 -12.92 -3.65 -19.47
C ASP A 73 -13.00 -3.73 -17.93
N VAL A 74 -12.05 -4.36 -17.28
CA VAL A 74 -12.00 -4.57 -15.83
C VAL A 74 -11.21 -3.51 -15.10
N ARG A 75 -11.67 -3.08 -13.90
CA ARG A 75 -10.82 -2.40 -12.92
C ARG A 75 -10.04 -3.44 -12.13
N GLU A 76 -8.72 -3.31 -12.12
CA GLU A 76 -7.83 -4.17 -11.34
C GLU A 76 -7.21 -3.36 -10.19
N LEU A 77 -7.02 -3.99 -9.02
CA LEU A 77 -6.47 -3.34 -7.82
C LEU A 77 -5.13 -2.64 -8.09
N HIS A 78 -4.34 -3.16 -9.03
CA HIS A 78 -3.10 -2.54 -9.47
C HIS A 78 -3.28 -1.14 -10.11
N GLY A 79 -4.50 -0.72 -10.43
CA GLY A 79 -4.80 0.64 -10.85
C GLY A 79 -4.46 1.69 -9.79
N TYR A 80 -4.36 1.30 -8.50
CA TYR A 80 -3.93 2.18 -7.40
C TYR A 80 -2.41 2.30 -7.25
N THR A 81 -1.62 1.48 -7.92
CA THR A 81 -0.15 1.48 -7.81
C THR A 81 0.52 2.84 -8.08
N PRO A 82 0.02 3.70 -9.00
CA PRO A 82 0.62 5.02 -9.21
C PRO A 82 0.68 5.89 -7.95
N TRP A 83 -0.28 5.77 -7.04
CA TRP A 83 -0.24 6.50 -5.76
C TRP A 83 0.82 5.96 -4.80
N ALA A 84 1.16 4.67 -4.88
CA ALA A 84 2.25 4.11 -4.08
C ALA A 84 3.62 4.72 -4.45
N PHE A 85 3.75 5.24 -5.66
CA PHE A 85 4.93 5.95 -6.16
C PHE A 85 4.74 7.48 -6.24
N ASP A 86 3.67 8.00 -5.65
CA ASP A 86 3.32 9.42 -5.63
C ASP A 86 3.26 10.08 -7.03
N LEU A 87 2.73 9.34 -8.00
CA LEU A 87 2.67 9.76 -9.41
C LEU A 87 1.35 10.45 -9.79
N ALA A 88 0.24 10.00 -9.20
CA ALA A 88 -1.09 10.52 -9.54
C ALA A 88 -1.35 11.86 -8.84
N SER A 89 -1.95 12.81 -9.56
CA SER A 89 -2.47 14.05 -8.99
C SER A 89 -3.86 13.85 -8.38
N ALA A 90 -4.34 14.87 -7.64
CA ALA A 90 -5.68 14.89 -7.07
C ALA A 90 -6.81 14.75 -8.12
N ASP A 91 -6.56 15.13 -9.39
CA ASP A 91 -7.53 14.98 -10.48
C ASP A 91 -7.95 13.54 -10.73
N TYR A 92 -7.09 12.58 -10.38
CA TYR A 92 -7.34 11.15 -10.51
C TYR A 92 -7.87 10.51 -9.24
N ALA A 93 -7.99 11.26 -8.13
CA ALA A 93 -8.39 10.74 -6.82
C ALA A 93 -9.79 10.12 -6.81
N VAL A 94 -10.66 10.47 -7.77
CA VAL A 94 -11.98 9.84 -7.96
C VAL A 94 -11.92 8.31 -8.07
N ALA A 95 -10.79 7.74 -8.51
CA ALA A 95 -10.58 6.29 -8.57
C ALA A 95 -10.73 5.62 -7.20
N TRP A 96 -10.47 6.32 -6.12
CA TRP A 96 -10.50 5.76 -4.77
C TRP A 96 -11.90 5.48 -4.23
N LYS A 97 -12.96 6.03 -4.85
CA LYS A 97 -14.36 5.72 -4.50
C LYS A 97 -14.72 4.24 -4.67
N PHE A 98 -13.93 3.49 -5.45
CA PHE A 98 -14.17 2.07 -5.69
C PHE A 98 -13.51 1.16 -4.65
N LEU A 99 -12.50 1.65 -3.89
CA LEU A 99 -11.72 0.81 -2.97
C LEU A 99 -12.58 0.21 -1.86
N MET A 100 -13.37 1.04 -1.17
CA MET A 100 -14.20 0.63 -0.04
C MET A 100 -15.60 0.16 -0.44
N ASN A 101 -15.79 -0.16 -1.70
CA ASN A 101 -17.08 -0.61 -2.24
C ASN A 101 -17.08 -2.13 -2.42
N THR A 102 -18.05 -2.82 -1.79
CA THR A 102 -18.20 -4.29 -1.83
C THR A 102 -18.60 -4.85 -3.19
N ARG A 103 -19.07 -4.02 -4.13
CA ARG A 103 -19.26 -4.44 -5.52
C ARG A 103 -17.97 -4.37 -6.34
N HIS A 104 -16.96 -3.67 -5.81
CA HIS A 104 -15.69 -3.48 -6.50
C HIS A 104 -14.56 -4.20 -5.77
N PHE A 105 -13.92 -3.59 -4.78
CA PHE A 105 -12.70 -4.17 -4.23
C PHE A 105 -12.82 -4.66 -2.79
N LEU A 106 -13.70 -4.08 -1.96
CA LEU A 106 -13.76 -4.41 -0.54
C LEU A 106 -14.34 -5.80 -0.31
N ALA A 107 -13.58 -6.65 0.41
CA ALA A 107 -14.03 -7.94 0.88
C ALA A 107 -13.54 -8.22 2.32
N PRO A 108 -14.14 -9.19 3.04
CA PRO A 108 -13.88 -9.40 4.47
C PRO A 108 -12.43 -9.73 4.85
N TYR A 109 -11.64 -10.31 3.93
CA TYR A 109 -10.27 -10.74 4.18
C TYR A 109 -9.23 -10.05 3.28
N GLY A 110 -9.59 -8.94 2.68
CA GLY A 110 -8.70 -8.10 1.89
C GLY A 110 -9.34 -7.63 0.59
N PRO A 111 -8.74 -6.64 -0.06
CA PRO A 111 -9.26 -6.15 -1.33
C PRO A 111 -9.05 -7.21 -2.41
N THR A 112 -10.05 -7.38 -3.28
CA THR A 112 -9.96 -8.28 -4.43
C THR A 112 -9.05 -7.70 -5.51
N THR A 113 -8.35 -8.55 -6.24
CA THR A 113 -7.44 -8.11 -7.32
C THR A 113 -8.16 -7.62 -8.58
N ALA A 114 -9.41 -8.00 -8.76
CA ALA A 114 -10.31 -7.47 -9.78
C ALA A 114 -11.64 -7.03 -9.14
N GLU A 115 -12.36 -6.11 -9.78
CA GLU A 115 -13.67 -5.67 -9.28
C GLU A 115 -14.68 -6.83 -9.29
N GLN A 116 -15.40 -6.99 -8.17
CA GLN A 116 -16.29 -8.14 -7.93
C GLN A 116 -17.51 -8.19 -8.86
N CYS A 117 -17.95 -7.04 -9.38
CA CYS A 117 -19.06 -6.97 -10.32
C CYS A 117 -18.69 -7.34 -11.76
N HIS A 118 -17.42 -7.56 -12.07
CA HIS A 118 -16.99 -7.91 -13.41
C HIS A 118 -17.33 -9.38 -13.76
N PRO A 119 -17.85 -9.70 -14.96
CA PRO A 119 -18.25 -11.06 -15.33
C PRO A 119 -17.13 -12.10 -15.27
N GLN A 120 -15.86 -11.68 -15.40
CA GLN A 120 -14.68 -12.56 -15.30
C GLN A 120 -14.09 -12.62 -13.90
N PHE A 121 -14.72 -12.00 -12.90
CA PHE A 121 -14.33 -12.16 -11.51
C PHE A 121 -14.45 -13.63 -11.10
N LYS A 122 -13.38 -14.19 -10.56
CA LYS A 122 -13.37 -15.59 -10.15
C LYS A 122 -12.42 -15.81 -8.98
N VAL A 123 -12.91 -16.54 -7.99
CA VAL A 123 -12.09 -17.15 -6.93
C VAL A 123 -12.24 -18.66 -7.08
N ALA A 124 -11.17 -19.37 -7.43
CA ALA A 124 -11.22 -20.78 -7.76
C ALA A 124 -10.14 -21.60 -7.06
N TYR A 125 -10.42 -22.88 -6.85
CA TYR A 125 -9.50 -23.87 -6.31
C TYR A 125 -9.07 -24.89 -7.38
N GLU A 126 -9.11 -24.46 -8.64
CA GLU A 126 -8.74 -25.24 -9.81
C GLU A 126 -7.78 -24.46 -10.72
N GLY A 127 -7.12 -25.14 -11.63
CA GLY A 127 -6.17 -24.50 -12.55
C GLY A 127 -4.86 -24.13 -11.88
N HIS A 128 -4.30 -22.99 -12.18
CA HIS A 128 -3.07 -22.48 -11.58
C HIS A 128 -3.37 -21.79 -10.25
N GLU A 129 -2.55 -22.01 -9.23
CA GLU A 129 -2.73 -21.42 -7.90
C GLU A 129 -2.52 -19.90 -7.86
N CYS A 130 -1.70 -19.37 -8.76
CA CYS A 130 -1.41 -17.94 -8.86
C CYS A 130 -2.51 -17.23 -9.69
N GLN A 131 -3.59 -16.81 -9.00
CA GLN A 131 -4.76 -16.18 -9.61
C GLN A 131 -4.82 -14.68 -9.31
N TRP A 132 -5.09 -13.86 -10.34
CA TRP A 132 -5.14 -12.41 -10.24
C TRP A 132 -6.48 -11.78 -10.70
N ASN A 133 -7.52 -12.60 -10.84
CA ASN A 133 -8.84 -12.18 -11.28
C ASN A 133 -9.91 -12.24 -10.21
N GLY A 134 -9.50 -12.24 -8.94
CA GLY A 134 -10.43 -12.28 -7.80
C GLY A 134 -9.75 -12.38 -6.44
N PRO A 135 -8.85 -13.35 -6.19
CA PRO A 135 -8.22 -13.53 -4.89
C PRO A 135 -7.54 -12.27 -4.37
N SER A 136 -7.52 -12.12 -3.04
CA SER A 136 -6.72 -11.07 -2.40
C SER A 136 -5.25 -11.49 -2.33
N TRP A 137 -4.35 -10.52 -2.50
CA TRP A 137 -2.91 -10.73 -2.45
C TRP A 137 -2.29 -9.79 -1.43
N PRO A 138 -1.55 -10.27 -0.44
CA PRO A 138 -0.83 -9.44 0.52
C PRO A 138 0.00 -8.34 -0.14
N TYR A 139 0.73 -8.69 -1.20
CA TYR A 139 1.50 -7.72 -1.98
C TYR A 139 0.65 -6.57 -2.55
N ALA A 140 -0.44 -6.92 -3.24
CA ALA A 140 -1.32 -5.92 -3.85
C ALA A 140 -2.03 -5.07 -2.79
N THR A 141 -2.43 -5.69 -1.66
CA THR A 141 -3.00 -5.00 -0.49
C THR A 141 -2.01 -4.00 0.09
N SER A 142 -0.76 -4.42 0.31
CA SER A 142 0.31 -3.55 0.82
C SER A 142 0.55 -2.36 -0.09
N MET A 143 0.69 -2.58 -1.41
CA MET A 143 0.88 -1.51 -2.38
C MET A 143 -0.30 -0.54 -2.44
N THR A 144 -1.53 -1.06 -2.28
CA THR A 144 -2.73 -0.23 -2.22
C THR A 144 -2.74 0.63 -0.96
N LEU A 145 -2.39 0.07 0.20
CA LEU A 145 -2.29 0.81 1.47
C LEU A 145 -1.18 1.87 1.44
N VAL A 146 -0.02 1.59 0.83
CA VAL A 146 1.02 2.62 0.60
C VAL A 146 0.47 3.75 -0.25
N GLY A 147 -0.23 3.42 -1.34
CA GLY A 147 -0.87 4.41 -2.19
C GLY A 147 -1.93 5.24 -1.47
N LEU A 148 -2.75 4.60 -0.63
CA LEU A 148 -3.74 5.28 0.19
C LEU A 148 -3.10 6.21 1.22
N ALA A 149 -2.03 5.76 1.89
CA ALA A 149 -1.28 6.60 2.83
C ALA A 149 -0.68 7.83 2.14
N ASN A 150 -0.12 7.67 0.93
CA ASN A 150 0.41 8.77 0.14
C ASN A 150 -0.70 9.75 -0.27
N LEU A 151 -1.83 9.25 -0.77
CA LEU A 151 -2.98 10.08 -1.12
C LEU A 151 -3.45 10.93 0.08
N LEU A 152 -3.65 10.30 1.24
CA LEU A 152 -4.15 10.97 2.44
C LEU A 152 -3.15 11.99 3.02
N ASN A 153 -1.86 11.79 2.81
CA ASN A 153 -0.83 12.73 3.26
C ASN A 153 -0.56 13.88 2.28
N ASN A 154 -0.64 13.61 0.97
CA ASN A 154 -0.09 14.52 -0.04
C ASN A 154 -1.16 15.23 -0.87
N GLN A 155 -2.44 14.81 -0.78
CA GLN A 155 -3.49 15.33 -1.66
C GLN A 155 -4.77 15.67 -0.89
N THR A 156 -5.39 16.79 -1.26
CA THR A 156 -6.74 17.14 -0.77
C THR A 156 -7.78 16.45 -1.64
N GLN A 157 -8.62 15.61 -1.07
CA GLN A 157 -9.69 14.88 -1.74
C GLN A 157 -10.76 14.46 -0.70
N SER A 158 -11.93 13.98 -1.17
CA SER A 158 -13.08 13.63 -0.32
C SER A 158 -13.60 12.21 -0.56
N PHE A 159 -12.88 11.36 -1.28
CA PHE A 159 -13.33 10.03 -1.66
C PHE A 159 -13.03 8.97 -0.59
N VAL A 160 -11.95 9.15 0.15
CA VAL A 160 -11.49 8.25 1.22
C VAL A 160 -10.84 9.06 2.34
N ASP A 161 -10.80 8.48 3.54
CA ASP A 161 -10.23 9.13 4.73
C ASP A 161 -9.37 8.14 5.58
N SER A 162 -8.94 8.57 6.76
CA SER A 162 -8.15 7.75 7.68
C SER A 162 -8.95 6.57 8.26
N ARG A 163 -10.28 6.61 8.26
CA ARG A 163 -11.13 5.48 8.68
C ARG A 163 -11.09 4.37 7.64
N ASP A 164 -11.03 4.73 6.36
CA ASP A 164 -10.86 3.76 5.27
C ASP A 164 -9.50 3.09 5.35
N PHE A 165 -8.44 3.88 5.61
CA PHE A 165 -7.08 3.36 5.81
C PHE A 165 -7.03 2.35 6.95
N ILE A 166 -7.50 2.72 8.16
CA ILE A 166 -7.45 1.83 9.32
C ILE A 166 -8.34 0.60 9.15
N THR A 167 -9.46 0.74 8.46
CA THR A 167 -10.36 -0.39 8.15
C THR A 167 -9.64 -1.40 7.25
N LEU A 168 -9.08 -0.96 6.14
CA LEU A 168 -8.37 -1.85 5.21
C LEU A 168 -7.10 -2.44 5.84
N PHE A 169 -6.35 -1.63 6.59
CA PHE A 169 -5.18 -2.07 7.35
C PHE A 169 -5.55 -3.15 8.38
N SER A 170 -6.67 -2.96 9.11
CA SER A 170 -7.15 -3.92 10.10
C SER A 170 -7.63 -5.23 9.46
N ILE A 171 -8.27 -5.16 8.30
CA ILE A 171 -8.65 -6.34 7.50
C ILE A 171 -7.37 -7.10 7.10
N TYR A 172 -6.37 -6.39 6.59
CA TYR A 172 -5.09 -6.98 6.19
C TYR A 172 -4.39 -7.65 7.38
N ALA A 173 -4.25 -6.97 8.51
CA ALA A 173 -3.63 -7.52 9.71
C ALA A 173 -4.33 -8.80 10.20
N ARG A 174 -5.67 -8.81 10.20
CA ARG A 174 -6.46 -9.98 10.60
C ARG A 174 -6.46 -11.13 9.59
N SER A 175 -6.12 -10.88 8.35
CA SER A 175 -6.00 -11.93 7.32
C SER A 175 -4.68 -12.72 7.41
N LEU A 176 -3.70 -12.25 8.18
CA LEU A 176 -2.37 -12.86 8.31
C LEU A 176 -2.35 -14.08 9.26
N TYR A 177 -3.37 -14.91 9.16
CA TYR A 177 -3.51 -16.14 9.95
C TYR A 177 -3.97 -17.30 9.09
N LYS A 178 -3.62 -18.49 9.53
CA LYS A 178 -4.17 -19.76 9.04
C LYS A 178 -4.91 -20.43 10.19
N LYS A 179 -6.10 -20.95 9.90
CA LYS A 179 -6.88 -21.75 10.82
C LYS A 179 -6.58 -23.22 10.58
N ASP A 180 -6.23 -23.97 11.62
CA ASP A 180 -6.05 -25.41 11.53
C ASP A 180 -7.41 -26.16 11.64
N ALA A 181 -7.38 -27.49 11.51
CA ALA A 181 -8.57 -28.33 11.61
C ALA A 181 -9.31 -28.24 12.97
N ASN A 182 -8.60 -27.84 14.02
CA ASN A 182 -9.15 -27.66 15.38
C ASN A 182 -9.63 -26.21 15.60
N GLY A 183 -9.50 -25.34 14.61
CA GLY A 183 -9.89 -23.94 14.71
C GLY A 183 -8.86 -23.04 15.35
N ILE A 184 -7.64 -23.51 15.61
CA ILE A 184 -6.55 -22.72 16.19
C ILE A 184 -5.97 -21.82 15.12
N LEU A 185 -5.85 -20.52 15.43
CA LEU A 185 -5.25 -19.52 14.56
C LEU A 185 -3.73 -19.51 14.76
N THR A 186 -2.99 -19.69 13.68
CA THR A 186 -1.53 -19.58 13.64
C THR A 186 -1.14 -18.44 12.70
N PRO A 187 -0.20 -17.55 13.06
CA PRO A 187 0.32 -16.54 12.14
C PRO A 187 0.78 -17.19 10.84
N TRP A 188 0.27 -16.69 9.74
CA TRP A 188 0.55 -17.27 8.43
C TRP A 188 0.42 -16.22 7.34
N ILE A 189 1.24 -16.35 6.33
CA ILE A 189 1.11 -15.58 5.11
C ILE A 189 1.65 -16.38 3.92
N ASP A 190 0.97 -16.27 2.80
CA ASP A 190 1.25 -16.97 1.54
C ASP A 190 0.96 -16.03 0.36
N GLU A 191 0.95 -16.52 -0.86
CA GLU A 191 0.77 -15.71 -2.07
C GLU A 191 -0.60 -15.04 -2.13
N ASN A 192 -1.69 -15.84 -2.05
CA ASN A 192 -3.05 -15.34 -2.22
C ASN A 192 -4.05 -16.06 -1.32
N LEU A 193 -5.11 -15.35 -0.98
CA LEU A 193 -6.18 -15.88 -0.15
C LEU A 193 -7.55 -15.60 -0.77
N ASN A 194 -8.50 -16.45 -0.41
CA ASN A 194 -9.90 -16.25 -0.72
C ASN A 194 -10.40 -15.01 0.05
N PRO A 195 -10.82 -13.93 -0.63
CA PRO A 195 -11.18 -12.67 0.00
C PRO A 195 -12.45 -12.75 0.86
N PHE A 196 -13.24 -13.83 0.73
CA PHE A 196 -14.50 -14.04 1.45
C PHE A 196 -14.37 -14.97 2.64
N THR A 197 -13.45 -15.93 2.61
CA THR A 197 -13.29 -16.94 3.66
C THR A 197 -11.98 -16.84 4.43
N GLY A 198 -10.97 -16.13 3.87
CA GLY A 198 -9.63 -16.02 4.44
C GLY A 198 -8.76 -17.27 4.23
N ASP A 199 -9.24 -18.25 3.44
CA ASP A 199 -8.44 -19.43 3.12
C ASP A 199 -7.30 -19.11 2.15
N TRP A 200 -6.12 -19.65 2.43
CA TRP A 200 -4.94 -19.51 1.58
C TRP A 200 -5.02 -20.46 0.39
N ILE A 201 -5.49 -19.94 -0.75
CA ILE A 201 -5.84 -20.71 -1.95
C ILE A 201 -4.67 -21.56 -2.44
N SER A 202 -3.48 -20.98 -2.59
CA SER A 202 -2.30 -21.70 -3.04
C SER A 202 -1.99 -22.89 -2.15
N ARG A 203 -2.09 -22.70 -0.82
CA ARG A 203 -1.83 -23.75 0.17
C ARG A 203 -2.83 -24.88 0.10
N THR A 204 -4.10 -24.56 0.04
CA THR A 204 -5.19 -25.54 -0.10
C THR A 204 -5.06 -26.33 -1.39
N MET A 205 -4.79 -25.66 -2.53
CA MET A 205 -4.60 -26.33 -3.82
C MET A 205 -3.37 -27.26 -3.86
N LEU A 206 -2.25 -26.85 -3.28
CA LEU A 206 -1.05 -27.70 -3.20
C LEU A 206 -1.29 -28.91 -2.31
N SER A 207 -1.99 -28.74 -1.22
CA SER A 207 -2.37 -29.81 -0.29
C SER A 207 -3.29 -30.86 -0.96
N THR A 208 -4.30 -30.43 -1.72
CA THR A 208 -5.24 -31.33 -2.40
C THR A 208 -4.62 -32.11 -3.55
N ARG A 209 -3.54 -31.61 -4.13
CA ARG A 209 -2.82 -32.27 -5.22
C ARG A 209 -1.80 -33.32 -4.76
N HIS A 210 -1.75 -33.62 -3.45
CA HIS A 210 -0.75 -34.51 -2.83
C HIS A 210 0.71 -34.11 -3.16
N GLN A 211 0.91 -32.90 -3.64
CA GLN A 211 2.25 -32.32 -3.73
C GLN A 211 2.69 -32.04 -2.31
N LYS A 212 3.91 -32.49 -1.96
CA LYS A 212 4.51 -32.03 -0.71
C LYS A 212 4.26 -30.54 -0.64
N PRO A 213 3.66 -30.02 0.43
CA PRO A 213 3.53 -28.58 0.60
C PRO A 213 4.94 -28.04 0.81
N GLU A 214 5.68 -27.94 -0.29
CA GLU A 214 6.90 -27.14 -0.28
C GLU A 214 6.48 -25.78 0.21
N GLU A 215 7.29 -25.15 1.01
CA GLU A 215 7.01 -23.83 1.59
C GLU A 215 6.98 -22.72 0.52
N ARG A 216 6.76 -23.13 -0.73
CA ARG A 216 6.60 -22.27 -1.89
C ARG A 216 5.47 -21.29 -1.67
N GLY A 217 5.80 -19.99 -1.72
CA GLY A 217 4.85 -18.92 -1.50
C GLY A 217 4.65 -18.53 -0.04
N LYS A 218 5.01 -19.40 0.92
CA LYS A 218 5.02 -19.06 2.33
C LYS A 218 5.99 -17.93 2.61
N ASP A 219 5.62 -17.03 3.52
CA ASP A 219 6.41 -15.87 3.92
C ASP A 219 6.69 -14.90 2.76
N TYR A 220 5.83 -14.90 1.75
CA TYR A 220 5.96 -14.08 0.56
C TYR A 220 5.66 -12.60 0.85
N ASN A 221 6.66 -11.73 0.69
CA ASN A 221 6.54 -10.27 0.63
C ASN A 221 5.95 -9.57 1.88
N HIS A 222 6.55 -9.77 3.06
CA HIS A 222 5.98 -9.31 4.35
C HIS A 222 6.57 -8.04 4.93
N SER A 223 7.79 -7.67 4.56
CA SER A 223 8.49 -6.51 5.11
C SER A 223 7.67 -5.21 4.96
N LEU A 224 6.92 -5.07 3.88
CA LEU A 224 6.10 -3.89 3.61
C LEU A 224 4.98 -3.67 4.66
N PHE A 225 4.55 -4.71 5.39
CA PHE A 225 3.59 -4.54 6.49
C PHE A 225 4.18 -3.70 7.63
N CYS A 226 5.44 -3.92 8.01
CA CYS A 226 6.11 -3.11 9.03
C CYS A 226 6.29 -1.66 8.58
N ASP A 227 6.60 -1.46 7.30
CA ASP A 227 6.67 -0.11 6.72
C ASP A 227 5.31 0.60 6.78
N LEU A 228 4.21 -0.12 6.55
CA LEU A 228 2.86 0.43 6.69
C LEU A 228 2.53 0.84 8.14
N VAL A 229 3.05 0.12 9.14
CA VAL A 229 2.92 0.52 10.54
C VAL A 229 3.67 1.83 10.78
N ILE A 230 4.93 1.91 10.35
CA ILE A 230 5.81 3.06 10.61
C ILE A 230 5.35 4.29 9.79
N ASN A 231 5.26 4.13 8.46
CA ASN A 231 5.07 5.25 7.54
C ASN A 231 3.60 5.62 7.34
N GLY A 232 2.69 4.64 7.48
CA GLY A 232 1.25 4.83 7.32
C GLY A 232 0.56 5.07 8.66
N LEU A 233 0.50 4.06 9.51
CA LEU A 233 -0.28 4.08 10.73
C LEU A 233 0.24 5.13 11.74
N ILE A 234 1.54 5.06 12.08
CA ILE A 234 2.20 6.04 12.97
C ILE A 234 2.53 7.33 12.22
N GLY A 235 2.78 7.21 10.91
CA GLY A 235 2.91 8.35 10.02
C GLY A 235 4.28 9.01 10.03
N ILE A 236 5.35 8.28 10.35
CA ILE A 236 6.72 8.80 10.23
C ILE A 236 7.08 8.83 8.74
N ARG A 237 7.23 10.02 8.19
CA ARG A 237 7.52 10.23 6.77
C ARG A 237 8.98 10.62 6.57
N PRO A 238 9.77 9.81 5.81
CA PRO A 238 11.12 10.21 5.42
C PRO A 238 11.10 11.50 4.60
N SER A 239 11.97 12.44 4.94
CA SER A 239 12.15 13.73 4.25
C SER A 239 13.58 13.89 3.76
N GLU A 240 13.78 14.69 2.71
CA GLU A 240 15.10 15.14 2.26
C GLU A 240 15.64 16.25 3.19
N GLU A 241 14.75 16.98 3.85
CA GLU A 241 15.08 18.03 4.80
C GLU A 241 15.55 17.47 6.17
N GLU A 242 16.18 18.32 6.97
CA GLU A 242 16.54 18.01 8.36
C GLU A 242 15.32 18.14 9.29
N GLU A 243 14.19 17.63 8.85
CA GLU A 243 12.93 17.64 9.57
C GLU A 243 12.34 16.24 9.64
N LEU A 244 11.66 15.97 10.75
CA LEU A 244 10.85 14.78 10.96
C LEU A 244 9.38 15.17 10.96
N ASP A 245 8.66 14.68 9.95
CA ASP A 245 7.20 14.74 9.88
C ASP A 245 6.57 13.49 10.47
N VAL A 246 5.57 13.68 11.33
CA VAL A 246 4.73 12.61 11.87
C VAL A 246 3.27 12.96 11.63
N ASN A 247 2.56 12.14 10.87
CA ASN A 247 1.14 12.31 10.56
C ASN A 247 0.39 10.99 10.69
N PRO A 248 -0.06 10.60 11.90
CA PRO A 248 -0.76 9.34 12.12
C PRO A 248 -2.05 9.25 11.31
N LEU A 249 -2.23 8.14 10.58
CA LEU A 249 -3.49 7.83 9.90
C LEU A 249 -4.43 7.00 10.80
N ILE A 250 -4.43 7.34 12.09
CA ILE A 250 -5.30 6.75 13.11
C ILE A 250 -6.43 7.75 13.36
N PRO A 251 -7.70 7.39 13.10
CA PRO A 251 -8.83 8.27 13.38
C PRO A 251 -8.90 8.61 14.87
N GLU A 252 -9.32 9.82 15.17
CA GLU A 252 -9.53 10.24 16.55
C GLU A 252 -10.51 9.30 17.28
N GLY A 253 -10.14 8.89 18.50
CA GLY A 253 -10.92 7.97 19.31
C GLY A 253 -10.83 6.50 18.92
N TYR A 254 -10.03 6.14 17.92
CA TYR A 254 -9.83 4.74 17.54
C TYR A 254 -8.92 4.01 18.54
N TRP A 255 -7.82 4.66 18.96
CA TRP A 255 -6.95 4.21 20.04
C TRP A 255 -6.78 5.30 21.09
N ASP A 256 -6.70 4.91 22.36
CA ASP A 256 -6.43 5.85 23.46
C ASP A 256 -4.94 6.05 23.69
N TYR A 257 -4.09 5.13 23.20
CA TYR A 257 -2.63 5.24 23.31
C TYR A 257 -1.91 4.35 22.29
N PHE A 258 -0.72 4.76 21.90
CA PHE A 258 0.29 3.95 21.20
C PHE A 258 1.69 4.49 21.48
N CYS A 259 2.70 3.65 21.23
CA CYS A 259 4.10 4.05 21.28
C CYS A 259 4.89 3.28 20.22
N LEU A 260 5.60 4.01 19.37
CA LEU A 260 6.68 3.49 18.54
C LEU A 260 7.98 4.05 19.11
N ASP A 261 8.78 3.19 19.70
CA ASP A 261 10.01 3.58 20.40
C ASP A 261 11.25 2.97 19.73
N ASN A 262 12.40 3.59 20.02
CA ASN A 262 13.70 3.12 19.59
C ASN A 262 13.89 2.99 18.06
N LEU A 263 13.21 3.84 17.28
CA LEU A 263 13.42 3.91 15.84
C LEU A 263 14.69 4.71 15.54
N THR A 264 15.64 4.11 14.83
CA THR A 264 16.82 4.84 14.34
C THR A 264 16.50 5.57 13.04
N TYR A 265 16.65 6.89 13.04
CA TYR A 265 16.47 7.73 11.87
C TYR A 265 17.57 8.81 11.79
N ARG A 266 18.36 8.85 10.71
CA ARG A 266 19.49 9.78 10.50
C ARG A 266 20.43 9.88 11.71
N GLY A 267 20.75 8.75 12.32
CA GLY A 267 21.65 8.69 13.49
C GLY A 267 21.04 9.18 14.81
N LYS A 268 19.74 9.50 14.82
CA LYS A 268 18.98 9.84 16.02
C LYS A 268 18.08 8.67 16.44
N THR A 269 17.79 8.57 17.72
CA THR A 269 16.77 7.66 18.24
C THR A 269 15.45 8.42 18.37
N ILE A 270 14.43 7.96 17.65
CA ILE A 270 13.11 8.57 17.62
C ILE A 270 12.12 7.73 18.42
N CYS A 271 11.29 8.40 19.22
CA CYS A 271 10.10 7.82 19.81
C CYS A 271 8.88 8.68 19.46
N VAL A 272 7.82 8.05 18.96
CA VAL A 272 6.52 8.68 18.74
C VAL A 272 5.52 8.05 19.69
N LEU A 273 4.94 8.88 20.55
CA LEU A 273 4.05 8.46 21.62
C LEU A 273 2.75 9.26 21.56
N TYR A 274 1.63 8.54 21.59
CA TYR A 274 0.31 9.11 21.84
C TYR A 274 -0.26 8.54 23.13
N ASP A 275 -0.74 9.43 23.99
CA ASP A 275 -1.43 9.09 25.25
C ASP A 275 -2.55 10.11 25.46
N LYS A 276 -3.77 9.73 25.20
CA LYS A 276 -4.93 10.63 25.20
C LYS A 276 -5.10 11.38 26.51
N THR A 277 -4.88 10.72 27.64
CA THR A 277 -5.03 11.29 28.99
C THR A 277 -3.70 11.59 29.66
N GLY A 278 -2.59 11.05 29.17
CA GLY A 278 -1.27 11.09 29.81
C GLY A 278 -1.06 10.06 30.91
N ASP A 279 -2.05 9.23 31.19
CA ASP A 279 -2.04 8.28 32.30
C ASP A 279 -1.29 6.98 31.98
N LYS A 280 -1.26 6.56 30.72
CA LYS A 280 -0.67 5.30 30.31
C LYS A 280 0.86 5.31 30.42
N TYR A 281 1.50 6.31 29.83
CA TYR A 281 2.97 6.41 29.75
C TYR A 281 3.58 7.41 30.75
N LYS A 282 2.76 8.25 31.40
CA LYS A 282 3.21 9.29 32.34
C LYS A 282 4.22 10.27 31.72
N ARG A 283 4.06 10.56 30.41
CA ARG A 283 4.90 11.50 29.64
C ARG A 283 4.17 12.75 29.18
N GLY A 284 2.90 12.92 29.62
CA GLY A 284 1.96 13.99 29.23
C GLY A 284 0.94 13.50 28.22
N ALA A 285 -0.19 14.22 28.15
CA ALA A 285 -1.28 13.89 27.24
C ALA A 285 -0.99 14.34 25.80
N GLY A 286 -1.62 13.64 24.83
CA GLY A 286 -1.55 13.94 23.42
C GLY A 286 -0.45 13.20 22.66
N LEU A 287 -0.22 13.64 21.43
CA LEU A 287 0.84 13.13 20.55
C LEU A 287 2.16 13.84 20.88
N SER A 288 3.24 13.10 20.99
CA SER A 288 4.57 13.64 21.29
C SER A 288 5.65 12.96 20.47
N ILE A 289 6.64 13.73 20.01
CA ILE A 289 7.88 13.23 19.39
C ILE A 289 9.01 13.45 20.38
N PHE A 290 9.83 12.41 20.58
CA PHE A 290 11.07 12.49 21.34
C PHE A 290 12.24 12.17 20.39
N ILE A 291 13.29 12.97 20.48
CA ILE A 291 14.57 12.76 19.79
C ILE A 291 15.65 12.58 20.82
N ASN A 292 16.35 11.44 20.80
CA ASN A 292 17.36 11.06 21.79
C ASN A 292 16.86 11.22 23.25
N GLY A 293 15.60 10.85 23.50
CA GLY A 293 14.95 10.92 24.81
C GLY A 293 14.38 12.30 25.19
N THR A 294 14.67 13.36 24.44
CA THR A 294 14.16 14.72 24.68
C THR A 294 12.87 14.94 23.88
N LYS A 295 11.82 15.44 24.56
CA LYS A 295 10.56 15.82 23.91
C LYS A 295 10.77 17.06 23.03
N THR A 296 10.55 16.95 21.72
CA THR A 296 10.82 18.00 20.74
C THR A 296 9.57 18.61 20.12
N ALA A 297 8.49 17.83 20.00
CA ALA A 297 7.21 18.34 19.50
C ALA A 297 6.05 17.66 20.21
N THR A 298 4.88 18.35 20.26
CA THR A 298 3.67 17.82 20.87
C THR A 298 2.41 18.43 20.24
N SER A 299 1.32 17.65 20.25
CA SER A 299 -0.04 18.10 19.92
C SER A 299 -1.04 17.47 20.88
N PRO A 300 -2.11 18.16 21.29
CA PRO A 300 -3.14 17.57 22.13
C PRO A 300 -3.95 16.46 21.42
N THR A 301 -3.94 16.43 20.10
CA THR A 301 -4.70 15.51 19.25
C THR A 301 -3.80 14.77 18.23
N LEU A 302 -4.36 13.76 17.56
CA LEU A 302 -3.70 13.03 16.46
C LEU A 302 -3.72 13.88 15.18
N THR A 303 -2.82 14.84 15.09
CA THR A 303 -2.65 15.71 13.93
C THR A 303 -1.21 15.66 13.44
N LYS A 304 -0.98 16.13 12.23
CA LYS A 304 0.39 16.27 11.72
C LYS A 304 1.20 17.21 12.62
N ILE A 305 2.37 16.72 13.06
CA ILE A 305 3.38 17.53 13.78
C ILE A 305 4.74 17.31 13.14
N SER A 306 5.59 18.34 13.20
CA SER A 306 6.93 18.32 12.65
C SER A 306 7.93 18.84 13.65
N CYS A 307 9.18 18.37 13.57
CA CYS A 307 10.28 18.90 14.37
C CYS A 307 11.61 18.79 13.61
N LYS A 308 12.58 19.65 13.96
CA LYS A 308 13.95 19.53 13.47
C LYS A 308 14.65 18.32 14.07
N LEU A 309 15.46 17.65 13.26
CA LEU A 309 16.31 16.54 13.68
C LEU A 309 17.59 17.02 14.36
#